data_3681de35514b161e5f528c8974be1290
#
_entry.id   3681de35514b161e5f528c8974be1290
#
_cell.length_a   1.000
_cell.length_b   1.000
_cell.length_c   1.000
_cell.angle_alpha   90.00
_cell.angle_beta   90.00
_cell.angle_gamma   90.00
#
_symmetry.space_group_name_H-M   'P 1'
#
loop_
_entity.id
_entity.type
_entity.pdbx_description
1 polymer ?
#
loop_
_entity_poly.entity_id
_entity_poly.type
_entity_poly.pdbx_seq_one_letter_code
_entity_poly.pdbx_strand_id
1 'polypeptide(L)' 'MTTYELCKQLLARGKLTAQMLDVYFAAGRLTPEQYAELMAAIQPQETSGE' A
#
# COMPACT_ATOMS: atom_id res chain seq x y z
N MET A 1 9.12 14.43 -2.11
CA MET A 1 8.05 13.42 -2.12
C MET A 1 8.42 12.26 -1.21
N THR A 2 7.48 11.81 -0.42
CA THR A 2 7.74 10.68 0.47
C THR A 2 7.29 9.39 -0.20
N THR A 3 7.76 8.27 0.33
CA THR A 3 7.34 6.98 -0.19
C THR A 3 5.83 6.81 -0.04
N TYR A 4 5.26 7.33 1.05
CA TYR A 4 3.82 7.26 1.25
C TYR A 4 3.10 7.98 0.11
N GLU A 5 3.55 9.18 -0.25
CA GLU A 5 2.93 9.92 -1.35
C GLU A 5 3.08 9.19 -2.67
N LEU A 6 4.24 8.60 -2.89
CA LEU A 6 4.45 7.83 -4.10
C LEU A 6 3.48 6.66 -4.16
N CYS A 7 3.30 5.96 -3.04
CA CYS A 7 2.37 4.84 -3.00
C CYS A 7 0.94 5.30 -3.27
N LYS A 8 0.56 6.47 -2.76
CA LYS A 8 -0.78 6.97 -3.01
C LYS A 8 -0.99 7.27 -4.50
N GLN A 9 0.04 7.79 -5.16
CA GLN A 9 -0.06 8.02 -6.59
C GLN A 9 -0.18 6.73 -7.37
N LEU A 10 0.60 5.73 -6.99
CA LEU A 10 0.50 4.43 -7.64
C LEU A 10 -0.85 3.78 -7.40
N LEU A 11 -1.39 3.98 -6.21
CA LEU A 11 -2.71 3.45 -5.88
C LEU A 11 -3.76 4.09 -6.79
N ALA A 12 -3.68 5.39 -6.99
CA ALA A 12 -4.64 6.08 -7.84
C ALA A 12 -4.58 5.59 -9.28
N ARG A 13 -3.41 5.10 -9.69
CA ARG A 13 -3.25 4.57 -11.05
C ARG A 13 -3.53 3.08 -11.13
N GLY A 14 -3.86 2.46 -10.00
CA GLY A 14 -4.09 1.02 -9.99
C GLY A 14 -2.84 0.19 -10.15
N LYS A 15 -1.69 0.76 -9.80
CA LYS A 15 -0.42 0.05 -9.98
C LYS A 15 0.26 -0.31 -8.67
N LEU A 16 -0.35 -0.02 -7.55
CA LEU A 16 0.22 -0.35 -6.25
C LEU A 16 -0.15 -1.79 -5.89
N THR A 17 0.81 -2.57 -5.43
CA THR A 17 0.57 -3.94 -5.04
C THR A 17 0.98 -4.15 -3.59
N ALA A 18 0.46 -5.22 -2.97
CA ALA A 18 0.82 -5.55 -1.60
C ALA A 18 2.31 -5.87 -1.50
N GLN A 19 2.86 -6.51 -2.51
CA GLN A 19 4.28 -6.83 -2.49
C GLN A 19 5.12 -5.58 -2.44
N MET A 20 4.74 -4.54 -3.19
CA MET A 20 5.47 -3.29 -3.14
C MET A 20 5.41 -2.68 -1.76
N LEU A 21 4.26 -2.76 -1.11
CA LEU A 21 4.13 -2.23 0.25
C LEU A 21 5.02 -3.00 1.22
N ASP A 22 5.10 -4.31 1.06
CA ASP A 22 5.96 -5.11 1.92
C ASP A 22 7.42 -4.68 1.77
N VAL A 23 7.85 -4.45 0.54
CA VAL A 23 9.23 -4.04 0.28
C VAL A 23 9.51 -2.69 0.93
N TYR A 24 8.62 -1.73 0.74
CA TYR A 24 8.82 -0.39 1.30
C TYR A 24 8.79 -0.42 2.82
N PHE A 25 7.90 -1.21 3.39
CA PHE A 25 7.80 -1.30 4.84
C PHE A 25 9.06 -1.96 5.41
N ALA A 26 9.54 -3.02 4.79
CA ALA A 26 10.74 -3.70 5.24
C ALA A 26 11.96 -2.79 5.14
N ALA A 27 11.95 -1.89 4.17
CA ALA A 27 13.06 -0.95 3.99
C ALA A 27 12.97 0.24 4.95
N GLY A 28 11.94 0.30 5.78
CA GLY A 28 11.78 1.39 6.72
C GLY A 28 11.26 2.66 6.08
N ARG A 29 10.61 2.54 4.92
CA ARG A 29 10.11 3.69 4.20
C ARG A 29 8.68 4.02 4.52
N LEU A 30 7.97 3.13 5.17
CA LEU A 30 6.59 3.34 5.56
C LEU A 30 6.45 3.06 7.04
N THR A 31 5.59 3.84 7.71
CA THR A 31 5.27 3.54 9.09
C THR A 31 4.24 2.41 9.11
N PRO A 32 4.10 1.71 10.26
CA PRO A 32 3.08 0.67 10.35
C PRO A 32 1.68 1.17 10.03
N GLU A 33 1.38 2.41 10.41
CA GLU A 33 0.08 2.99 10.13
C GLU A 33 -0.11 3.22 8.64
N GLN A 34 0.92 3.76 7.98
CA GLN A 34 0.84 3.99 6.55
C GLN A 34 0.73 2.67 5.79
N TYR A 35 1.47 1.67 6.23
CA TYR A 35 1.42 0.36 5.61
C TYR A 35 0.00 -0.22 5.71
N ALA A 36 -0.59 -0.17 6.90
CA ALA A 36 -1.92 -0.72 7.09
C ALA A 36 -2.96 0.03 6.27
N GLU A 37 -2.83 1.34 6.21
CA GLU A 37 -3.76 2.16 5.46
C GLU A 37 -3.71 1.82 3.97
N LEU A 38 -2.51 1.71 3.42
CA LEU A 38 -2.37 1.42 2.01
C LEU A 38 -2.80 0.00 1.67
N MET A 39 -2.53 -0.95 2.57
CA MET A 39 -2.97 -2.31 2.36
C MET A 39 -4.49 -2.39 2.30
N ALA A 40 -5.15 -1.68 3.19
CA ALA A 40 -6.61 -1.69 3.19
C ALA A 40 -7.15 -1.07 1.90
N ALA A 41 -6.43 -0.09 1.36
CA ALA A 41 -6.89 0.58 0.15
C ALA A 41 -6.77 -0.30 -1.09
N ILE A 42 -5.77 -1.18 -1.12
CA ILE A 42 -5.56 -1.99 -2.32
C ILE A 42 -6.23 -3.36 -2.24
N GLN A 43 -6.83 -3.70 -1.09
CA GLN A 43 -7.48 -4.98 -0.96
C GLN A 43 -8.88 -4.83 -0.43
N PRO A 44 -9.66 -3.95 -0.97
CA PRO A 44 -10.97 -3.69 -0.39
C PRO A 44 -11.90 -4.85 -0.51
N GLN A 45 -11.88 -5.60 -1.55
CA GLN A 45 -12.81 -6.61 -1.72
C GLN A 45 -12.30 -7.94 -1.59
N GLU A 46 -11.24 -8.05 -1.09
CA GLU A 46 -10.76 -9.29 -0.97
C GLU A 46 -11.61 -10.17 -0.36
N THR A 47 -12.15 -9.77 0.20
CA THR A 47 -12.92 -10.53 0.78
C THR A 47 -13.94 -11.10 0.31
N SER A 48 -14.02 -10.98 0.02
CA SER A 48 -14.83 -11.49 -0.27
C SER A 48 -15.14 -12.48 -0.53
N GLY A 49 -15.10 -12.71 -0.50
CA GLY A 49 -15.40 -13.59 -0.81
C GLY A 49 -15.87 -14.38 -0.45
N GLU A 50 -15.86 -14.41 -0.23
CA GLU A 50 -16.24 -15.07 -0.09
C GLU A 50 -16.64 -15.50 -0.01
#